data_ec36ee56c56a1f7f527cf17e8ad647f7
#
_entry.id   ec36ee56c56a1f7f527cf17e8ad647f7
#
_cell.length_a   1.000
_cell.length_b   1.000
_cell.length_c   1.000
_cell.angle_alpha   90.00
_cell.angle_beta   90.00
_cell.angle_gamma   90.00
#
_symmetry.space_group_name_H-M   'P 1'
#
loop_
_entity.id
_entity.type
_entity.pdbx_description
1 polymer ?
#
loop_
_entity_poly.entity_id
_entity_poly.type
_entity_poly.pdbx_seq_one_letter_code
_entity_poly.pdbx_strand_id
1 'polypeptide(L)'
;MMQRLFQFTLDLFEPAPLPPQKQKTPKPPKSTKKADFQPSNQPPAQENRAQAAIENIAPLASAIDDLPLQTLQQALAPATFAHPRASRETLLDGIAVAYQFKRGKRRTIGFSVGPEGLTVSAPKWVPLYEVDKAVFEKSAWIIQKLQETRERHDRLESARIEWKDGTTLPFLGEQVIVVLDPRHAFGGVGAELKSNDVDTLPGVTHLTLHVGLPHTATADQIKDAVQAWLMRQAKRLFTERLNHFAPTLNVEWRKLSLSSAGTRWGSASADGSIRLNWRLIHFKQSVIDYVVVHELSHLRVMDHSPRFWDTVRAVVPDYAQLRSQLKDEGTPRW
;
A
#
# COMPACT_ATOMS: atom_id res chain seq x y z
N MET A 1 12.50 -13.45 38.76
CA MET A 1 11.50 -12.49 38.27
C MET A 1 11.70 -12.33 36.75
N MET A 2 10.87 -12.97 35.92
CA MET A 2 10.89 -12.79 34.47
C MET A 2 10.25 -11.43 34.17
N GLN A 3 11.04 -10.42 33.81
CA GLN A 3 10.55 -9.20 33.20
C GLN A 3 9.94 -9.58 31.85
N ARG A 4 8.62 -9.44 31.71
CA ARG A 4 7.94 -9.48 30.42
C ARG A 4 8.49 -8.33 29.58
N LEU A 5 9.32 -8.64 28.59
CA LEU A 5 9.74 -7.72 27.55
C LEU A 5 8.49 -7.31 26.77
N PHE A 6 7.99 -6.10 27.04
CA PHE A 6 6.93 -5.50 26.22
C PHE A 6 7.57 -5.13 24.87
N GLN A 7 7.07 -5.75 23.81
CA GLN A 7 7.47 -5.46 22.44
C GLN A 7 6.32 -4.72 21.78
N PHE A 8 6.57 -3.50 21.31
CA PHE A 8 5.60 -2.67 20.60
C PHE A 8 5.86 -2.77 19.10
N THR A 9 4.81 -2.68 18.30
CA THR A 9 4.88 -2.91 16.86
C THR A 9 4.13 -1.81 16.13
N LEU A 10 4.71 -1.33 15.02
CA LEU A 10 3.99 -0.51 14.06
C LEU A 10 2.95 -1.38 13.37
N ASP A 11 1.72 -1.39 13.87
CA ASP A 11 0.61 -2.08 13.24
C ASP A 11 0.00 -1.20 12.15
N LEU A 12 -0.02 -1.69 10.92
CA LEU A 12 -0.61 -1.02 9.76
C LEU A 12 -2.11 -0.73 9.92
N PHE A 13 -2.77 -1.44 10.85
CA PHE A 13 -4.23 -1.38 11.03
C PHE A 13 -4.68 -0.52 12.21
N GLU A 14 -3.76 0.06 12.99
CA GLU A 14 -4.13 0.96 14.07
C GLU A 14 -4.75 2.26 13.50
N PRO A 15 -5.95 2.67 13.93
CA PRO A 15 -6.56 3.90 13.46
C PRO A 15 -5.71 5.11 13.87
N ALA A 16 -5.53 6.06 12.95
CA ALA A 16 -4.89 7.33 13.28
C ALA A 16 -5.71 8.05 14.37
N PRO A 17 -5.07 8.73 15.35
CA PRO A 17 -5.79 9.56 16.28
C PRO A 17 -6.54 10.64 15.50
N LEU A 18 -7.83 10.82 15.80
CA LEU A 18 -8.64 11.88 15.21
C LEU A 18 -7.97 13.24 15.49
N PRO A 19 -7.93 14.15 14.51
CA PRO A 19 -7.43 15.49 14.75
C PRO A 19 -8.24 16.15 15.88
N PRO A 20 -7.62 16.99 16.72
CA PRO A 20 -8.30 17.61 17.85
C PRO A 20 -9.55 18.34 17.33
N GLN A 21 -10.72 17.91 17.80
CA GLN A 21 -11.99 18.57 17.49
C GLN A 21 -11.90 20.00 18.03
N LYS A 22 -11.98 20.99 17.15
CA LYS A 22 -12.17 22.39 17.54
C LYS A 22 -13.44 22.44 18.40
N GLN A 23 -13.29 22.78 19.67
CA GLN A 23 -14.40 23.01 20.58
C GLN A 23 -15.31 24.06 19.94
N LYS A 24 -16.56 23.65 19.66
CA LYS A 24 -17.59 24.58 19.20
C LYS A 24 -17.89 25.54 20.33
N THR A 25 -17.55 26.80 20.16
CA THR A 25 -18.03 27.89 20.98
C THR A 25 -19.57 27.92 20.93
N PRO A 26 -20.27 28.16 22.04
CA PRO A 26 -21.73 28.21 22.06
C PRO A 26 -22.25 29.39 21.23
N LYS A 27 -23.23 29.13 20.38
CA LYS A 27 -23.95 30.12 19.57
C LYS A 27 -24.75 31.04 20.48
N PRO A 28 -24.75 32.39 20.24
CA PRO A 28 -25.70 33.29 20.87
C PRO A 28 -27.13 33.10 20.32
N PRO A 29 -28.18 33.50 21.06
CA PRO A 29 -29.57 33.19 20.76
C PRO A 29 -30.11 33.95 19.54
N LYS A 30 -31.04 33.30 18.82
CA LYS A 30 -31.73 33.84 17.66
C LYS A 30 -32.67 34.97 18.02
N SER A 31 -32.59 36.10 17.33
CA SER A 31 -33.65 37.11 17.25
C SER A 31 -34.43 36.90 15.96
N THR A 32 -35.74 36.83 16.11
CA THR A 32 -36.77 36.80 15.08
C THR A 32 -36.94 38.13 14.40
N LYS A 33 -37.00 38.20 13.06
CA LYS A 33 -37.86 39.12 12.32
C LYS A 33 -38.08 38.64 10.90
N LYS A 34 -39.37 38.52 10.55
CA LYS A 34 -39.96 38.32 9.22
C LYS A 34 -39.76 39.52 8.33
N ALA A 35 -39.58 39.33 7.05
CA ALA A 35 -40.14 40.17 5.99
C ALA A 35 -40.10 39.40 4.66
N ASP A 36 -41.26 39.41 4.04
CA ASP A 36 -41.61 38.88 2.72
C ASP A 36 -40.84 39.58 1.60
N PHE A 37 -40.56 38.87 0.50
CA PHE A 37 -40.80 39.36 -0.84
C PHE A 37 -40.73 38.22 -1.87
N GLN A 38 -41.73 38.22 -2.78
CA GLN A 38 -41.97 37.27 -3.86
C GLN A 38 -41.27 37.69 -5.19
N PRO A 39 -41.46 36.94 -6.29
CA PRO A 39 -40.44 36.67 -7.29
C PRO A 39 -40.60 37.43 -8.60
N SER A 40 -39.60 37.46 -9.46
CA SER A 40 -39.76 37.78 -10.88
C SER A 40 -38.89 36.94 -11.80
N ASN A 41 -39.60 36.26 -12.60
CA ASN A 41 -39.53 35.75 -13.95
C ASN A 41 -38.35 36.09 -14.87
N GLN A 42 -37.85 35.01 -15.47
CA GLN A 42 -37.66 34.69 -16.90
C GLN A 42 -36.41 35.24 -17.67
N PRO A 43 -36.00 34.44 -18.71
CA PRO A 43 -34.72 34.50 -19.39
C PRO A 43 -34.75 35.26 -20.74
N PRO A 44 -33.62 35.36 -21.43
CA PRO A 44 -33.56 34.91 -22.83
C PRO A 44 -32.23 34.18 -23.15
N ALA A 45 -32.22 33.10 -23.84
CA ALA A 45 -32.38 32.79 -25.26
C ALA A 45 -31.26 33.29 -26.19
N GLN A 46 -30.64 32.27 -26.85
CA GLN A 46 -30.07 32.30 -28.20
C GLN A 46 -28.71 32.96 -28.40
N GLU A 47 -27.82 32.57 -29.26
CA GLU A 47 -27.74 31.59 -30.36
C GLU A 47 -26.28 31.53 -30.88
N ASN A 48 -25.94 30.37 -31.48
CA ASN A 48 -25.00 30.23 -32.59
C ASN A 48 -23.59 30.80 -32.57
N ARG A 49 -22.64 29.89 -32.53
CA ARG A 49 -21.58 29.84 -33.56
C ARG A 49 -20.99 28.44 -33.65
N ALA A 50 -21.57 27.67 -34.53
CA ALA A 50 -20.93 26.54 -35.17
C ALA A 50 -20.09 27.05 -36.35
N GLN A 51 -19.10 26.24 -36.70
CA GLN A 51 -18.28 26.30 -37.92
C GLN A 51 -17.04 27.19 -37.87
N ALA A 52 -15.90 26.54 -37.63
CA ALA A 52 -14.67 26.56 -38.46
C ALA A 52 -13.48 26.05 -37.64
N ALA A 53 -13.09 24.82 -37.86
CA ALA A 53 -11.72 24.29 -37.82
C ALA A 53 -11.72 22.77 -37.96
N ILE A 54 -12.07 22.30 -39.13
CA ILE A 54 -11.65 21.00 -39.63
C ILE A 54 -10.55 21.29 -40.60
N GLU A 55 -9.32 20.98 -40.20
CA GLU A 55 -8.21 20.64 -41.09
C GLU A 55 -6.94 20.41 -40.26
N ASN A 56 -6.34 19.23 -40.50
CA ASN A 56 -5.06 18.73 -40.03
C ASN A 56 -5.10 17.80 -38.80
N ILE A 57 -5.60 16.60 -39.02
CA ILE A 57 -5.16 15.42 -38.26
C ILE A 57 -4.64 14.39 -39.27
N ALA A 58 -3.30 14.35 -39.41
CA ALA A 58 -2.64 13.25 -40.07
C ALA A 58 -2.84 11.95 -39.26
N PRO A 59 -2.90 10.76 -39.90
CA PRO A 59 -3.35 9.53 -39.25
C PRO A 59 -2.24 8.93 -38.36
N LEU A 60 -2.49 8.93 -37.05
CA LEU A 60 -1.81 8.05 -36.10
C LEU A 60 -2.50 6.67 -36.13
N ALA A 61 -2.34 5.98 -37.24
CA ALA A 61 -2.78 4.60 -37.41
C ALA A 61 -1.55 3.71 -37.48
N SER A 62 -0.98 3.28 -36.34
CA SER A 62 -0.13 2.07 -36.27
C SER A 62 0.37 1.73 -34.85
N ALA A 63 -0.48 1.78 -33.82
CA ALA A 63 -0.10 1.27 -32.50
C ALA A 63 -1.28 0.67 -31.71
N ILE A 64 -2.30 0.11 -32.37
CA ILE A 64 -3.48 -0.46 -31.71
C ILE A 64 -3.65 -1.96 -32.04
N ASP A 65 -2.71 -2.59 -32.72
CA ASP A 65 -2.89 -3.97 -33.25
C ASP A 65 -2.41 -5.11 -32.34
N ASP A 66 -2.01 -4.85 -31.08
CA ASP A 66 -1.56 -5.90 -30.15
C ASP A 66 -2.34 -6.03 -28.84
N LEU A 67 -3.53 -5.43 -28.74
CA LEU A 67 -4.45 -5.76 -27.65
C LEU A 67 -5.36 -6.91 -28.10
N PRO A 68 -5.44 -8.05 -27.36
CA PRO A 68 -6.36 -9.10 -27.70
C PRO A 68 -7.78 -8.53 -27.70
N LEU A 69 -8.41 -8.52 -28.87
CA LEU A 69 -9.81 -8.14 -29.06
C LEU A 69 -10.69 -9.02 -28.19
N GLN A 70 -11.00 -8.56 -26.97
CA GLN A 70 -12.04 -9.20 -26.17
C GLN A 70 -13.35 -9.08 -26.93
N THR A 71 -13.98 -10.22 -27.19
CA THR A 71 -15.30 -10.22 -27.83
C THR A 71 -16.26 -9.41 -26.98
N LEU A 72 -17.18 -8.67 -27.62
CA LEU A 72 -18.21 -7.86 -26.92
C LEU A 72 -18.98 -8.67 -25.86
N GLN A 73 -19.13 -9.98 -26.08
CA GLN A 73 -19.72 -10.92 -25.11
C GLN A 73 -18.85 -11.11 -23.85
N GLN A 74 -17.52 -11.06 -23.96
CA GLN A 74 -16.62 -11.14 -22.79
C GLN A 74 -16.57 -9.81 -22.03
N ALA A 75 -16.70 -8.68 -22.73
CA ALA A 75 -16.78 -7.36 -22.10
C ALA A 75 -18.15 -7.10 -21.42
N LEU A 76 -19.22 -7.77 -21.88
CA LEU A 76 -20.58 -7.66 -21.34
C LEU A 76 -20.94 -8.79 -20.35
N ALA A 77 -20.06 -9.79 -20.16
CA ALA A 77 -20.26 -10.83 -19.15
C ALA A 77 -20.29 -10.19 -17.75
N PRO A 78 -21.30 -10.46 -16.94
CA PRO A 78 -21.32 -9.95 -15.57
C PRO A 78 -20.07 -10.42 -14.82
N ALA A 79 -19.43 -9.50 -14.12
CA ALA A 79 -18.25 -9.84 -13.30
C ALA A 79 -18.64 -10.98 -12.35
N THR A 80 -17.90 -12.08 -12.39
CA THR A 80 -18.15 -13.26 -11.55
C THR A 80 -17.06 -13.38 -10.52
N PHE A 81 -17.44 -13.50 -9.26
CA PHE A 81 -16.55 -13.82 -8.16
C PHE A 81 -16.80 -15.25 -7.69
N ALA A 82 -15.82 -16.13 -7.80
CA ALA A 82 -15.94 -17.52 -7.41
C ALA A 82 -14.89 -17.91 -6.38
N HIS A 83 -15.34 -18.36 -5.21
CA HIS A 83 -14.46 -18.96 -4.21
C HIS A 83 -14.09 -20.40 -4.64
N PRO A 84 -12.82 -20.86 -4.57
CA PRO A 84 -12.42 -22.22 -5.00
C PRO A 84 -13.19 -23.34 -4.30
N ARG A 85 -13.65 -23.09 -3.07
CA ARG A 85 -14.48 -24.00 -2.28
C ARG A 85 -15.90 -23.49 -2.13
N ALA A 86 -16.43 -22.87 -3.19
CA ALA A 86 -17.80 -22.38 -3.16
C ALA A 86 -18.79 -23.55 -2.93
N SER A 87 -19.74 -23.34 -2.05
CA SER A 87 -20.84 -24.27 -1.78
C SER A 87 -22.21 -23.64 -2.01
N ARG A 88 -22.25 -22.34 -2.29
CA ARG A 88 -23.45 -21.56 -2.60
C ARG A 88 -23.11 -20.47 -3.60
N GLU A 89 -24.13 -20.07 -4.35
CA GLU A 89 -24.06 -18.96 -5.31
C GLU A 89 -25.26 -18.04 -5.14
N THR A 90 -25.07 -16.76 -5.37
CA THR A 90 -26.12 -15.75 -5.32
C THR A 90 -25.81 -14.61 -6.29
N LEU A 91 -26.86 -13.90 -6.73
CA LEU A 91 -26.71 -12.70 -7.54
C LEU A 91 -26.83 -11.48 -6.63
N LEU A 92 -25.77 -10.67 -6.55
CA LEU A 92 -25.70 -9.45 -5.77
C LEU A 92 -25.52 -8.26 -6.72
N ASP A 93 -26.49 -7.37 -6.78
CA ASP A 93 -26.49 -6.18 -7.66
C ASP A 93 -26.11 -6.50 -9.13
N GLY A 94 -26.62 -7.64 -9.65
CA GLY A 94 -26.34 -8.11 -11.02
C GLY A 94 -25.02 -8.85 -11.18
N ILE A 95 -24.21 -9.02 -10.11
CA ILE A 95 -22.93 -9.72 -10.11
C ILE A 95 -23.10 -11.11 -9.50
N ALA A 96 -22.70 -12.15 -10.21
CA ALA A 96 -22.72 -13.52 -9.70
C ALA A 96 -21.58 -13.72 -8.69
N VAL A 97 -21.92 -14.14 -7.46
CA VAL A 97 -20.98 -14.38 -6.37
C VAL A 97 -21.15 -15.81 -5.87
N ALA A 98 -20.18 -16.67 -6.16
CA ALA A 98 -20.09 -18.01 -5.60
C ALA A 98 -19.22 -17.98 -4.35
N TYR A 99 -19.77 -18.38 -3.20
CA TYR A 99 -19.11 -18.23 -1.91
C TYR A 99 -19.05 -19.54 -1.10
N GLN A 100 -18.07 -19.63 -0.22
CA GLN A 100 -17.97 -20.73 0.72
C GLN A 100 -18.92 -20.46 1.92
N PHE A 101 -19.85 -21.38 2.18
CA PHE A 101 -20.69 -21.34 3.36
C PHE A 101 -20.20 -22.33 4.42
N LYS A 102 -20.06 -21.87 5.68
CA LYS A 102 -19.61 -22.67 6.82
C LYS A 102 -20.57 -22.56 7.98
N ARG A 103 -20.90 -23.69 8.61
CA ARG A 103 -21.55 -23.72 9.90
C ARG A 103 -20.51 -23.65 11.02
N GLY A 104 -20.68 -22.74 11.95
CA GLY A 104 -19.72 -22.48 13.04
C GLY A 104 -20.34 -22.40 14.42
N LYS A 105 -19.48 -22.30 15.44
CA LYS A 105 -19.86 -22.10 16.85
C LYS A 105 -20.13 -20.61 17.18
N ARG A 106 -20.09 -19.72 16.22
CA ARG A 106 -20.37 -18.28 16.41
C ARG A 106 -21.82 -18.03 16.78
N ARG A 107 -22.10 -16.91 17.41
CA ARG A 107 -23.47 -16.48 17.78
C ARG A 107 -24.15 -15.66 16.69
N THR A 108 -23.41 -15.14 15.70
CA THR A 108 -23.90 -14.26 14.64
C THR A 108 -23.43 -14.75 13.26
N ILE A 109 -24.13 -14.33 12.19
CA ILE A 109 -23.68 -14.50 10.81
C ILE A 109 -22.45 -13.63 10.62
N GLY A 110 -21.39 -14.19 10.06
CA GLY A 110 -20.13 -13.49 9.80
C GLY A 110 -19.75 -13.57 8.33
N PHE A 111 -19.23 -12.46 7.80
CA PHE A 111 -18.72 -12.33 6.45
C PHE A 111 -17.20 -12.12 6.49
N SER A 112 -16.47 -12.79 5.64
CA SER A 112 -15.04 -12.63 5.47
C SER A 112 -14.69 -12.66 3.98
N VAL A 113 -14.02 -11.64 3.50
CA VAL A 113 -13.50 -11.58 2.13
C VAL A 113 -11.98 -11.70 2.21
N GLY A 114 -11.44 -12.68 1.50
CA GLY A 114 -10.01 -12.95 1.42
C GLY A 114 -9.55 -13.15 -0.03
N PRO A 115 -8.28 -13.51 -0.23
CA PRO A 115 -7.74 -13.77 -1.57
C PRO A 115 -8.51 -14.85 -2.35
N GLU A 116 -9.08 -15.83 -1.64
CA GLU A 116 -9.89 -16.89 -2.24
C GLU A 116 -11.34 -16.46 -2.55
N GLY A 117 -11.78 -15.29 -2.08
CA GLY A 117 -13.15 -14.80 -2.26
C GLY A 117 -13.95 -14.69 -0.96
N LEU A 118 -15.29 -14.75 -1.06
CA LEU A 118 -16.21 -14.60 0.06
C LEU A 118 -16.40 -15.91 0.82
N THR A 119 -16.25 -15.85 2.14
CA THR A 119 -16.67 -16.90 3.08
C THR A 119 -17.76 -16.36 3.99
N VAL A 120 -18.89 -17.04 4.04
CA VAL A 120 -20.01 -16.74 4.94
C VAL A 120 -20.07 -17.82 6.02
N SER A 121 -20.12 -17.42 7.29
CA SER A 121 -20.22 -18.33 8.42
C SER A 121 -21.47 -18.03 9.22
N ALA A 122 -22.25 -19.07 9.59
CA ALA A 122 -23.44 -18.91 10.40
C ALA A 122 -23.53 -19.96 11.53
N PRO A 123 -24.22 -19.65 12.64
CA PRO A 123 -24.55 -20.62 13.69
C PRO A 123 -25.36 -21.78 13.12
N LYS A 124 -25.28 -22.95 13.77
CA LYS A 124 -26.04 -24.14 13.33
C LYS A 124 -27.56 -23.95 13.36
N TRP A 125 -28.05 -23.11 14.26
CA TRP A 125 -29.49 -22.87 14.48
C TRP A 125 -30.09 -21.82 13.53
N VAL A 126 -29.28 -21.03 12.82
CA VAL A 126 -29.78 -20.01 11.88
C VAL A 126 -30.27 -20.68 10.61
N PRO A 127 -31.51 -20.44 10.17
CA PRO A 127 -32.03 -20.97 8.91
C PRO A 127 -31.30 -20.40 7.70
N LEU A 128 -31.29 -21.12 6.58
CA LEU A 128 -30.57 -20.69 5.38
C LEU A 128 -31.16 -19.42 4.77
N TYR A 129 -32.48 -19.22 4.82
CA TYR A 129 -33.12 -18.03 4.29
C TYR A 129 -32.68 -16.73 5.02
N GLU A 130 -32.40 -16.82 6.33
CA GLU A 130 -31.82 -15.69 7.07
C GLU A 130 -30.39 -15.38 6.65
N VAL A 131 -29.62 -16.43 6.31
CA VAL A 131 -28.26 -16.24 5.77
C VAL A 131 -28.34 -15.55 4.41
N ASP A 132 -29.25 -15.99 3.53
CA ASP A 132 -29.45 -15.39 2.21
C ASP A 132 -29.89 -13.93 2.31
N LYS A 133 -30.82 -13.63 3.22
CA LYS A 133 -31.24 -12.28 3.54
C LYS A 133 -30.08 -11.41 4.01
N ALA A 134 -29.25 -11.91 4.94
CA ALA A 134 -28.11 -11.18 5.46
C ALA A 134 -27.00 -10.96 4.39
N VAL A 135 -26.81 -11.92 3.46
CA VAL A 135 -25.91 -11.77 2.31
C VAL A 135 -26.42 -10.66 1.40
N PHE A 136 -27.73 -10.64 1.12
CA PHE A 136 -28.34 -9.62 0.28
C PHE A 136 -28.31 -8.23 0.92
N GLU A 137 -28.57 -8.10 2.22
CA GLU A 137 -28.46 -6.82 2.96
C GLU A 137 -27.05 -6.26 2.96
N LYS A 138 -26.02 -7.11 2.77
CA LYS A 138 -24.62 -6.73 2.70
C LYS A 138 -24.05 -6.71 1.28
N SER A 139 -24.91 -6.76 0.23
CA SER A 139 -24.49 -6.87 -1.17
C SER A 139 -23.44 -5.82 -1.56
N ALA A 140 -23.74 -4.55 -1.36
CA ALA A 140 -22.83 -3.45 -1.71
C ALA A 140 -21.46 -3.57 -1.02
N TRP A 141 -21.45 -3.88 0.29
CA TRP A 141 -20.21 -4.08 1.03
C TRP A 141 -19.42 -5.30 0.54
N ILE A 142 -20.11 -6.41 0.25
CA ILE A 142 -19.48 -7.64 -0.25
C ILE A 142 -18.82 -7.37 -1.60
N ILE A 143 -19.54 -6.76 -2.55
CA ILE A 143 -19.04 -6.44 -3.89
C ILE A 143 -17.84 -5.51 -3.79
N GLN A 144 -17.95 -4.43 -3.03
CA GLN A 144 -16.84 -3.50 -2.82
C GLN A 144 -15.60 -4.23 -2.30
N LYS A 145 -15.75 -5.10 -1.27
CA LYS A 145 -14.61 -5.84 -0.70
C LYS A 145 -14.03 -6.88 -1.65
N LEU A 146 -14.84 -7.52 -2.48
CA LEU A 146 -14.36 -8.43 -3.51
C LEU A 146 -13.57 -7.69 -4.59
N GLN A 147 -14.04 -6.53 -5.02
CA GLN A 147 -13.35 -5.66 -5.98
C GLN A 147 -12.02 -5.15 -5.41
N GLU A 148 -12.03 -4.57 -4.20
CA GLU A 148 -10.81 -4.11 -3.51
C GLU A 148 -9.77 -5.23 -3.37
N THR A 149 -10.24 -6.47 -3.06
CA THR A 149 -9.36 -7.63 -2.89
C THR A 149 -8.78 -8.08 -4.22
N ARG A 150 -9.58 -8.08 -5.30
CA ARG A 150 -9.14 -8.40 -6.65
C ARG A 150 -8.12 -7.38 -7.16
N GLU A 151 -8.43 -6.08 -7.08
CA GLU A 151 -7.51 -5.01 -7.48
C GLU A 151 -6.18 -5.06 -6.69
N ARG A 152 -6.27 -5.40 -5.40
CA ARG A 152 -5.08 -5.61 -4.58
C ARG A 152 -4.28 -6.82 -5.05
N HIS A 153 -4.95 -7.91 -5.41
CA HIS A 153 -4.30 -9.11 -5.94
C HIS A 153 -3.62 -8.81 -7.28
N ASP A 154 -4.32 -8.17 -8.20
CA ASP A 154 -3.81 -7.80 -9.52
C ASP A 154 -2.60 -6.86 -9.42
N ARG A 155 -2.66 -5.87 -8.50
CA ARG A 155 -1.50 -5.00 -8.19
C ARG A 155 -0.31 -5.78 -7.63
N LEU A 156 -0.56 -6.80 -6.82
CA LEU A 156 0.51 -7.61 -6.23
C LEU A 156 1.11 -8.59 -7.23
N GLU A 157 0.31 -9.12 -8.16
CA GLU A 157 0.81 -9.97 -9.24
C GLU A 157 1.58 -9.16 -10.29
N SER A 158 1.08 -7.97 -10.68
CA SER A 158 1.81 -7.07 -11.58
C SER A 158 3.09 -6.49 -10.96
N ALA A 159 3.15 -6.39 -9.63
CA ALA A 159 4.36 -6.01 -8.90
C ALA A 159 5.34 -7.18 -8.66
N ARG A 160 5.04 -8.39 -9.17
CA ARG A 160 5.93 -9.54 -9.07
C ARG A 160 7.14 -9.34 -9.96
N ILE A 161 8.32 -9.33 -9.34
CA ILE A 161 9.58 -9.19 -10.06
C ILE A 161 9.92 -10.49 -10.78
N GLU A 162 10.08 -10.41 -12.09
CA GLU A 162 10.67 -11.47 -12.90
C GLU A 162 12.20 -11.29 -12.91
N TRP A 163 12.92 -12.18 -12.23
CA TRP A 163 14.36 -12.06 -12.06
C TRP A 163 15.13 -12.48 -13.30
N LYS A 164 15.67 -11.50 -14.03
CA LYS A 164 16.51 -11.66 -15.22
C LYS A 164 17.43 -10.45 -15.38
N ASP A 165 18.35 -10.50 -16.31
CA ASP A 165 19.14 -9.34 -16.71
C ASP A 165 18.21 -8.23 -17.24
N GLY A 166 18.43 -6.98 -16.82
CA GLY A 166 17.57 -5.84 -17.14
C GLY A 166 16.34 -5.70 -16.22
N THR A 167 16.16 -6.54 -15.19
CA THR A 167 15.07 -6.40 -14.21
C THR A 167 15.16 -5.06 -13.49
N THR A 168 14.01 -4.39 -13.33
CA THR A 168 13.90 -3.16 -12.56
C THR A 168 13.32 -3.39 -11.18
N LEU A 169 13.82 -2.66 -10.19
CA LEU A 169 13.28 -2.66 -8.82
C LEU A 169 13.40 -1.28 -8.17
N PRO A 170 12.49 -0.92 -7.25
CA PRO A 170 12.61 0.33 -6.51
C PRO A 170 13.71 0.24 -5.45
N PHE A 171 14.51 1.30 -5.34
CA PHE A 171 15.52 1.51 -4.30
C PHE A 171 15.50 2.98 -3.89
N LEU A 172 15.22 3.25 -2.63
CA LEU A 172 15.03 4.60 -2.06
C LEU A 172 14.00 5.46 -2.82
N GLY A 173 12.99 4.80 -3.39
CA GLY A 173 11.92 5.45 -4.17
C GLY A 173 12.26 5.72 -5.63
N GLU A 174 13.47 5.35 -6.08
CA GLU A 174 13.91 5.45 -7.49
C GLU A 174 13.98 4.06 -8.12
N GLN A 175 13.81 4.00 -9.45
CA GLN A 175 13.95 2.75 -10.17
C GLN A 175 15.42 2.44 -10.42
N VAL A 176 15.83 1.20 -10.18
CA VAL A 176 17.17 0.71 -10.42
C VAL A 176 17.09 -0.48 -11.38
N ILE A 177 17.94 -0.50 -12.41
CA ILE A 177 18.07 -1.62 -13.35
C ILE A 177 19.15 -2.57 -12.86
N VAL A 178 18.84 -3.84 -12.75
CA VAL A 178 19.81 -4.91 -12.44
C VAL A 178 20.54 -5.30 -13.72
N VAL A 179 21.86 -5.26 -13.69
CA VAL A 179 22.72 -5.65 -14.81
C VAL A 179 23.66 -6.78 -14.35
N LEU A 180 23.66 -7.89 -15.06
CA LEU A 180 24.60 -8.99 -14.81
C LEU A 180 25.95 -8.65 -15.42
N ASP A 181 26.99 -8.57 -14.61
CA ASP A 181 28.33 -8.22 -15.02
C ASP A 181 29.36 -9.25 -14.54
N PRO A 182 29.66 -10.29 -15.33
CA PRO A 182 30.57 -11.35 -14.94
C PRO A 182 32.06 -10.91 -14.89
N ARG A 183 32.39 -9.74 -15.43
CA ARG A 183 33.78 -9.28 -15.54
C ARG A 183 34.20 -8.33 -14.41
N HIS A 184 33.26 -7.98 -13.52
CA HIS A 184 33.52 -6.92 -12.58
C HIS A 184 34.53 -7.32 -11.51
N ALA A 185 35.40 -6.33 -11.21
CA ALA A 185 36.23 -6.31 -10.02
C ALA A 185 35.62 -5.32 -9.03
N PHE A 186 34.53 -5.72 -8.32
CA PHE A 186 33.93 -4.84 -7.31
C PHE A 186 34.84 -4.71 -6.10
N GLY A 187 34.97 -3.48 -5.58
CA GLY A 187 35.59 -3.24 -4.30
C GLY A 187 34.80 -3.80 -3.10
N GLY A 188 33.60 -4.42 -3.35
CA GLY A 188 32.71 -4.97 -2.36
C GLY A 188 32.06 -6.29 -2.81
N VAL A 189 31.37 -6.97 -1.87
CA VAL A 189 30.82 -8.31 -2.10
C VAL A 189 29.60 -8.27 -3.05
N GLY A 190 29.77 -8.78 -4.26
CA GLY A 190 28.73 -9.32 -5.13
C GLY A 190 27.88 -8.35 -5.93
N ALA A 191 27.76 -7.06 -5.58
CA ALA A 191 27.00 -6.07 -6.39
C ALA A 191 27.38 -4.62 -6.06
N GLU A 192 27.36 -3.74 -7.07
CA GLU A 192 27.69 -2.32 -6.97
C GLU A 192 26.62 -1.47 -7.67
N LEU A 193 26.18 -0.40 -7.01
CA LEU A 193 25.27 0.59 -7.58
C LEU A 193 26.08 1.67 -8.29
N LYS A 194 25.78 1.93 -9.58
CA LYS A 194 26.37 3.00 -10.36
C LYS A 194 25.29 4.00 -10.81
N SER A 195 25.63 5.28 -10.75
CA SER A 195 24.85 6.34 -11.35
C SER A 195 25.37 6.55 -12.78
N ASN A 196 24.49 6.60 -13.74
CA ASN A 196 24.83 6.95 -15.13
C ASN A 196 24.70 8.47 -15.28
N ASP A 197 25.82 9.18 -15.10
CA ASP A 197 25.90 10.65 -15.21
C ASP A 197 25.90 11.18 -16.67
N VAL A 198 25.49 10.37 -17.64
CA VAL A 198 25.44 10.82 -19.05
C VAL A 198 24.06 11.38 -19.36
N ASP A 199 24.03 12.56 -20.02
CA ASP A 199 22.85 13.30 -20.53
C ASP A 199 21.70 12.38 -20.99
N THR A 200 20.85 11.96 -20.07
CA THR A 200 19.74 11.09 -20.37
C THR A 200 18.42 11.87 -20.34
N LEU A 201 17.55 11.50 -21.30
CA LEU A 201 16.22 12.09 -21.46
C LEU A 201 15.43 12.01 -20.14
N PRO A 202 14.57 13.00 -19.83
CA PRO A 202 13.71 12.96 -18.66
C PRO A 202 12.87 11.69 -18.62
N GLY A 203 12.95 10.93 -17.51
CA GLY A 203 12.19 9.68 -17.32
C GLY A 203 12.99 8.39 -17.52
N VAL A 204 14.27 8.46 -17.88
CA VAL A 204 15.15 7.28 -17.97
C VAL A 204 15.81 7.02 -16.61
N THR A 205 15.81 5.76 -16.20
CA THR A 205 16.42 5.32 -14.94
C THR A 205 17.93 5.55 -14.92
N HIS A 206 18.39 6.38 -14.00
CA HIS A 206 19.80 6.77 -13.90
C HIS A 206 20.66 5.80 -13.08
N LEU A 207 20.04 4.84 -12.40
CA LEU A 207 20.72 3.93 -11.47
C LEU A 207 20.78 2.52 -12.04
N THR A 208 21.99 1.95 -12.06
CA THR A 208 22.21 0.54 -12.43
C THR A 208 22.89 -0.20 -11.29
N LEU A 209 22.33 -1.37 -10.94
CA LEU A 209 22.91 -2.30 -9.99
C LEU A 209 23.67 -3.39 -10.76
N HIS A 210 24.98 -3.28 -10.82
CA HIS A 210 25.86 -4.30 -11.39
C HIS A 210 25.99 -5.46 -10.41
N VAL A 211 25.62 -6.67 -10.85
CA VAL A 211 25.67 -7.89 -10.05
C VAL A 211 26.69 -8.85 -10.66
N GLY A 212 27.61 -9.32 -9.84
CA GLY A 212 28.69 -10.21 -10.24
C GLY A 212 28.26 -11.65 -10.51
N LEU A 213 27.35 -11.80 -11.45
CA LEU A 213 26.87 -13.12 -11.88
C LEU A 213 27.04 -13.30 -13.39
N PRO A 214 27.23 -14.54 -13.87
CA PRO A 214 27.23 -14.83 -15.31
C PRO A 214 25.84 -14.57 -15.90
N HIS A 215 25.78 -14.25 -17.20
CA HIS A 215 24.50 -14.07 -17.91
C HIS A 215 23.62 -15.34 -17.94
N THR A 216 24.21 -16.49 -17.60
CA THR A 216 23.49 -17.79 -17.46
C THR A 216 22.94 -18.01 -16.05
N ALA A 217 23.08 -17.01 -15.14
CA ALA A 217 22.59 -17.14 -13.77
C ALA A 217 21.06 -17.38 -13.74
N THR A 218 20.65 -18.24 -12.82
CA THR A 218 19.23 -18.53 -12.61
C THR A 218 18.52 -17.36 -11.94
N ALA A 219 17.19 -17.28 -12.09
CA ALA A 219 16.35 -16.28 -11.41
C ALA A 219 16.59 -16.25 -9.88
N ASP A 220 16.74 -17.43 -9.26
CA ASP A 220 17.00 -17.51 -7.81
C ASP A 220 18.38 -16.96 -7.44
N GLN A 221 19.41 -17.22 -8.23
CA GLN A 221 20.75 -16.67 -7.99
C GLN A 221 20.76 -15.13 -8.08
N ILE A 222 20.07 -14.57 -9.08
CA ILE A 222 19.94 -13.12 -9.26
C ILE A 222 19.20 -12.54 -8.06
N LYS A 223 18.06 -13.11 -7.70
CA LYS A 223 17.24 -12.71 -6.56
C LYS A 223 18.06 -12.70 -5.25
N ASP A 224 18.76 -13.79 -4.96
CA ASP A 224 19.52 -13.92 -3.71
C ASP A 224 20.66 -12.89 -3.64
N ALA A 225 21.37 -12.66 -4.73
CA ALA A 225 22.45 -11.67 -4.81
C ALA A 225 21.94 -10.25 -4.60
N VAL A 226 20.84 -9.89 -5.27
CA VAL A 226 20.19 -8.57 -5.14
C VAL A 226 19.62 -8.39 -3.74
N GLN A 227 18.91 -9.39 -3.20
CA GLN A 227 18.37 -9.33 -1.85
C GLN A 227 19.49 -9.16 -0.81
N ALA A 228 20.57 -9.88 -0.93
CA ALA A 228 21.71 -9.75 -0.02
C ALA A 228 22.32 -8.34 -0.07
N TRP A 229 22.41 -7.74 -1.26
CA TRP A 229 22.86 -6.36 -1.43
C TRP A 229 21.87 -5.37 -0.77
N LEU A 230 20.57 -5.48 -1.06
CA LEU A 230 19.52 -4.63 -0.48
C LEU A 230 19.52 -4.69 1.05
N MET A 231 19.66 -5.88 1.64
CA MET A 231 19.73 -6.04 3.10
C MET A 231 20.97 -5.36 3.70
N ARG A 232 22.12 -5.41 3.01
CA ARG A 232 23.33 -4.68 3.46
C ARG A 232 23.10 -3.17 3.41
N GLN A 233 22.50 -2.64 2.33
CA GLN A 233 22.18 -1.22 2.21
C GLN A 233 21.15 -0.80 3.27
N ALA A 234 20.11 -1.59 3.48
CA ALA A 234 19.10 -1.35 4.52
C ALA A 234 19.76 -1.26 5.92
N LYS A 235 20.62 -2.21 6.26
CA LYS A 235 21.32 -2.21 7.56
C LYS A 235 22.17 -0.95 7.74
N ARG A 236 22.93 -0.57 6.69
CA ARG A 236 23.79 0.63 6.71
C ARG A 236 22.94 1.89 6.89
N LEU A 237 21.96 2.09 6.02
CA LEU A 237 21.10 3.28 6.05
C LEU A 237 20.32 3.39 7.36
N PHE A 238 19.69 2.31 7.81
CA PHE A 238 18.90 2.35 9.04
C PHE A 238 19.77 2.64 10.26
N THR A 239 21.00 2.13 10.31
CA THR A 239 21.95 2.47 11.38
C THR A 239 22.30 3.96 11.35
N GLU A 240 22.55 4.52 10.17
CA GLU A 240 22.80 5.95 9.97
C GLU A 240 21.61 6.79 10.44
N ARG A 241 20.37 6.42 10.02
CA ARG A 241 19.16 7.17 10.39
C ARG A 241 18.84 7.05 11.88
N LEU A 242 19.05 5.89 12.50
CA LEU A 242 18.92 5.72 13.96
C LEU A 242 19.88 6.63 14.72
N ASN A 243 21.15 6.68 14.29
CA ASN A 243 22.15 7.55 14.91
C ASN A 243 21.82 9.05 14.72
N HIS A 244 21.23 9.40 13.58
CA HIS A 244 20.83 10.78 13.27
C HIS A 244 19.69 11.25 14.18
N PHE A 245 18.64 10.45 14.37
CA PHE A 245 17.44 10.87 15.09
C PHE A 245 17.47 10.58 16.60
N ALA A 246 18.26 9.63 17.08
CA ALA A 246 18.32 9.28 18.49
C ALA A 246 18.68 10.48 19.41
N PRO A 247 19.68 11.32 19.08
CA PRO A 247 19.98 12.53 19.86
C PRO A 247 18.83 13.53 19.89
N THR A 248 18.17 13.75 18.75
CA THR A 248 17.02 14.68 18.62
C THR A 248 15.87 14.27 19.54
N LEU A 249 15.63 12.96 19.66
CA LEU A 249 14.62 12.38 20.54
C LEU A 249 15.10 12.20 21.98
N ASN A 250 16.37 12.46 22.26
CA ASN A 250 17.01 12.22 23.57
C ASN A 250 16.78 10.77 24.04
N VAL A 251 17.12 9.79 23.18
CA VAL A 251 17.05 8.36 23.45
C VAL A 251 18.32 7.66 23.01
N GLU A 252 18.60 6.50 23.62
CA GLU A 252 19.69 5.63 23.25
C GLU A 252 19.15 4.28 22.76
N TRP A 253 19.50 3.91 21.55
CA TRP A 253 19.23 2.59 21.02
C TRP A 253 20.48 1.70 21.13
N ARG A 254 20.31 0.38 21.23
CA ARG A 254 21.42 -0.55 21.47
C ARG A 254 21.70 -1.51 20.33
N LYS A 255 20.64 -1.98 19.67
CA LYS A 255 20.77 -3.04 18.67
C LYS A 255 19.76 -2.86 17.56
N LEU A 256 20.23 -2.93 16.31
CA LEU A 256 19.37 -3.03 15.12
C LEU A 256 19.35 -4.46 14.60
N SER A 257 18.16 -5.00 14.36
CA SER A 257 17.94 -6.26 13.65
C SER A 257 17.04 -6.01 12.43
N LEU A 258 17.33 -6.69 11.33
CA LEU A 258 16.47 -6.69 10.17
C LEU A 258 15.41 -7.80 10.27
N SER A 259 14.23 -7.56 9.73
CA SER A 259 13.13 -8.53 9.64
C SER A 259 12.56 -8.61 8.23
N SER A 260 11.88 -9.72 7.93
CA SER A 260 11.12 -9.95 6.70
C SER A 260 9.63 -10.15 7.01
N ALA A 261 9.14 -9.66 8.17
CA ALA A 261 7.77 -9.86 8.61
C ALA A 261 6.78 -9.22 7.63
N GLY A 262 5.75 -9.95 7.20
CA GLY A 262 4.72 -9.45 6.28
C GLY A 262 3.70 -8.50 6.92
N THR A 263 3.67 -8.39 8.25
CA THR A 263 2.61 -7.70 9.01
C THR A 263 3.07 -6.41 9.69
N ARG A 264 4.37 -6.13 9.73
CA ARG A 264 4.91 -4.96 10.44
C ARG A 264 6.17 -4.39 9.78
N TRP A 265 6.33 -3.09 9.88
CA TRP A 265 7.49 -2.37 9.36
C TRP A 265 8.60 -2.20 10.39
N GLY A 266 8.26 -2.14 11.65
CA GLY A 266 9.22 -2.02 12.74
C GLY A 266 8.72 -2.59 14.05
N SER A 267 9.58 -2.61 15.05
CA SER A 267 9.26 -2.81 16.46
C SER A 267 10.41 -2.35 17.34
N ALA A 268 10.09 -1.73 18.47
CA ALA A 268 11.02 -1.33 19.49
C ALA A 268 10.76 -2.07 20.80
N SER A 269 11.81 -2.32 21.56
CA SER A 269 11.76 -2.95 22.89
C SER A 269 12.36 -2.00 23.92
N ALA A 270 11.89 -2.07 25.16
CA ALA A 270 12.32 -1.20 26.25
C ALA A 270 13.84 -1.30 26.59
N ASP A 271 14.50 -2.36 26.14
CA ASP A 271 15.94 -2.55 26.28
C ASP A 271 16.79 -1.77 25.25
N GLY A 272 16.16 -0.98 24.38
CA GLY A 272 16.81 -0.26 23.29
C GLY A 272 17.02 -1.08 22.02
N SER A 273 16.48 -2.30 21.93
CA SER A 273 16.53 -3.12 20.71
C SER A 273 15.48 -2.66 19.73
N ILE A 274 15.92 -2.34 18.50
CA ILE A 274 15.05 -1.95 17.38
C ILE A 274 15.12 -2.99 16.28
N ARG A 275 13.97 -3.31 15.71
CA ARG A 275 13.86 -4.20 14.55
C ARG A 275 13.14 -3.46 13.44
N LEU A 276 13.71 -3.46 12.23
CA LEU A 276 13.13 -2.81 11.05
C LEU A 276 13.00 -3.82 9.91
N ASN A 277 11.96 -3.69 9.15
CA ASN A 277 11.77 -4.50 7.95
C ASN A 277 12.73 -3.99 6.85
N TRP A 278 13.60 -4.88 6.35
CA TRP A 278 14.56 -4.49 5.33
C TRP A 278 13.91 -3.98 4.05
N ARG A 279 12.66 -4.40 3.74
CA ARG A 279 11.93 -3.92 2.57
C ARG A 279 11.58 -2.43 2.60
N LEU A 280 11.75 -1.76 3.74
CA LEU A 280 11.68 -0.29 3.79
C LEU A 280 12.66 0.39 2.84
N ILE A 281 13.74 -0.30 2.44
CA ILE A 281 14.74 0.23 1.49
C ILE A 281 14.15 0.55 0.11
N HIS A 282 12.97 0.03 -0.22
CA HIS A 282 12.27 0.34 -1.47
C HIS A 282 11.56 1.68 -1.47
N PHE A 283 11.25 2.21 -0.28
CA PHE A 283 10.57 3.50 -0.12
C PHE A 283 11.55 4.67 -0.14
N LYS A 284 11.01 5.88 -0.38
CA LYS A 284 11.76 7.12 -0.23
C LYS A 284 12.32 7.25 1.18
N GLN A 285 13.46 7.93 1.29
CA GLN A 285 14.12 8.14 2.58
C GLN A 285 13.21 8.77 3.63
N SER A 286 12.32 9.68 3.26
CA SER A 286 11.36 10.30 4.18
C SER A 286 10.43 9.29 4.87
N VAL A 287 10.00 8.25 4.14
CA VAL A 287 9.19 7.16 4.70
C VAL A 287 10.00 6.31 5.67
N ILE A 288 11.27 6.02 5.33
CA ILE A 288 12.21 5.31 6.21
C ILE A 288 12.43 6.12 7.50
N ASP A 289 12.66 7.42 7.38
CA ASP A 289 12.87 8.34 8.49
C ASP A 289 11.65 8.36 9.43
N TYR A 290 10.45 8.40 8.86
CA TYR A 290 9.23 8.29 9.65
C TYR A 290 9.19 7.00 10.48
N VAL A 291 9.48 5.84 9.89
CA VAL A 291 9.47 4.56 10.62
C VAL A 291 10.58 4.53 11.68
N VAL A 292 11.77 5.02 11.37
CA VAL A 292 12.89 5.13 12.33
C VAL A 292 12.51 6.01 13.52
N VAL A 293 11.95 7.20 13.26
CA VAL A 293 11.49 8.12 14.32
C VAL A 293 10.36 7.49 15.14
N HIS A 294 9.43 6.77 14.50
CA HIS A 294 8.36 6.04 15.17
C HIS A 294 8.90 5.03 16.18
N GLU A 295 9.85 4.17 15.74
CA GLU A 295 10.44 3.16 16.61
C GLU A 295 11.30 3.75 17.72
N LEU A 296 12.06 4.83 17.44
CA LEU A 296 12.80 5.56 18.46
C LEU A 296 11.88 6.23 19.48
N SER A 297 10.72 6.74 19.04
CA SER A 297 9.73 7.37 19.92
C SER A 297 9.17 6.40 20.96
N HIS A 298 9.10 5.11 20.63
CA HIS A 298 8.73 4.07 21.59
C HIS A 298 9.70 3.91 22.76
N LEU A 299 10.98 4.31 22.61
CA LEU A 299 11.90 4.33 23.74
C LEU A 299 11.59 5.44 24.77
N ARG A 300 10.73 6.41 24.41
CA ARG A 300 10.23 7.46 25.32
C ARG A 300 8.81 7.21 25.79
N VAL A 301 7.93 6.82 24.85
CA VAL A 301 6.50 6.65 25.09
C VAL A 301 6.10 5.31 24.47
N MET A 302 5.82 4.34 25.31
CA MET A 302 5.61 2.96 24.88
C MET A 302 4.26 2.71 24.21
N ASP A 303 3.26 3.55 24.42
CA ASP A 303 1.93 3.46 23.82
C ASP A 303 1.74 4.49 22.71
N HIS A 304 0.75 4.30 21.85
CA HIS A 304 0.39 5.26 20.80
C HIS A 304 -0.56 6.37 21.29
N SER A 305 -0.36 6.84 22.53
CA SER A 305 -1.11 7.96 23.11
C SER A 305 -0.87 9.28 22.34
N PRO A 306 -1.66 10.34 22.57
CA PRO A 306 -1.41 11.66 22.00
C PRO A 306 0.03 12.16 22.22
N ARG A 307 0.61 11.88 23.40
CA ARG A 307 2.00 12.22 23.73
C ARG A 307 3.01 11.54 22.81
N PHE A 308 2.75 10.28 22.40
CA PHE A 308 3.57 9.57 21.43
C PHE A 308 3.55 10.30 20.07
N TRP A 309 2.34 10.58 19.57
CA TRP A 309 2.20 11.25 18.29
C TRP A 309 2.74 12.68 18.28
N ASP A 310 2.67 13.39 19.40
CA ASP A 310 3.32 14.69 19.56
C ASP A 310 4.86 14.57 19.49
N THR A 311 5.43 13.49 20.07
CA THR A 311 6.86 13.19 19.96
C THR A 311 7.27 12.94 18.51
N VAL A 312 6.50 12.13 17.76
CA VAL A 312 6.75 11.87 16.34
C VAL A 312 6.61 13.13 15.50
N ARG A 313 5.54 13.90 15.71
CA ARG A 313 5.24 15.15 14.98
C ARG A 313 6.31 16.21 15.16
N ALA A 314 6.92 16.29 16.33
CA ALA A 314 7.99 17.25 16.61
C ALA A 314 9.23 17.05 15.72
N VAL A 315 9.46 15.83 15.23
CA VAL A 315 10.61 15.48 14.38
C VAL A 315 10.20 15.30 12.92
N VAL A 316 9.02 14.71 12.69
CA VAL A 316 8.44 14.44 11.35
C VAL A 316 7.04 15.04 11.30
N PRO A 317 6.88 16.32 10.95
CA PRO A 317 5.59 17.01 10.98
C PRO A 317 4.54 16.42 10.03
N ASP A 318 4.97 15.86 8.90
CA ASP A 318 4.17 15.25 7.85
C ASP A 318 3.96 13.74 8.02
N TYR A 319 4.21 13.21 9.23
CA TYR A 319 4.14 11.77 9.52
C TYR A 319 2.82 11.11 9.08
N ALA A 320 1.71 11.84 9.09
CA ALA A 320 0.40 11.29 8.71
C ALA A 320 0.34 10.94 7.21
N GLN A 321 0.95 11.78 6.36
CA GLN A 321 1.06 11.55 4.92
C GLN A 321 2.01 10.37 4.63
N LEU A 322 3.17 10.34 5.29
CA LEU A 322 4.16 9.27 5.13
C LEU A 322 3.61 7.92 5.60
N ARG A 323 2.81 7.92 6.67
CA ARG A 323 2.07 6.73 7.12
C ARG A 323 1.06 6.23 6.10
N SER A 324 0.36 7.12 5.40
CA SER A 324 -0.55 6.75 4.32
C SER A 324 0.20 6.12 3.15
N GLN A 325 1.29 6.74 2.71
CA GLN A 325 2.15 6.17 1.67
C GLN A 325 2.61 4.75 2.02
N LEU A 326 3.04 4.52 3.26
CA LEU A 326 3.48 3.20 3.73
C LEU A 326 2.37 2.13 3.68
N LYS A 327 1.08 2.54 3.75
CA LYS A 327 -0.07 1.65 3.61
C LYS A 327 -0.45 1.38 2.16
N ASP A 328 -0.34 2.41 1.33
CA ASP A 328 -0.86 2.40 -0.04
C ASP A 328 0.16 1.84 -1.03
N GLU A 329 1.45 2.10 -0.81
CA GLU A 329 2.54 1.58 -1.62
C GLU A 329 2.87 0.14 -1.23
N GLY A 330 2.56 -0.80 -2.13
CA GLY A 330 2.97 -2.20 -1.99
C GLY A 330 4.50 -2.34 -2.18
N THR A 331 5.16 -3.12 -1.30
CA THR A 331 6.53 -3.53 -1.59
C THR A 331 6.56 -4.60 -2.67
N PRO A 332 7.61 -4.61 -3.51
CA PRO A 332 7.83 -5.72 -4.44
C PRO A 332 7.78 -7.06 -3.72
N ARG A 333 7.14 -8.03 -4.33
CA ARG A 333 7.11 -9.41 -3.86
C ARG A 333 8.00 -10.28 -4.74
N TRP A 334 8.80 -11.07 -4.11
CA TRP A 334 9.61 -12.10 -4.72
C TRP A 334 9.74 -13.33 -3.84
#